data_51ad6d0d1182619ca2959fbe7d0cf5fa
#
_entry.id   51ad6d0d1182619ca2959fbe7d0cf5fa
#
_cell.length_a   1.000
_cell.length_b   1.000
_cell.length_c   1.000
_cell.angle_alpha   90.00
_cell.angle_beta   90.00
_cell.angle_gamma   90.00
#
_symmetry.space_group_name_H-M   'P 1'
#
loop_
_entity.id
_entity.type
_entity.pdbx_description
1 polymer ?
#
loop_
_entity_poly.entity_id
_entity_poly.type
_entity_poly.pdbx_seq_one_letter_code
_entity_poly.pdbx_strand_id
1 'polypeptide(L)'
;MKYDLMLIGPATRDVNIDYTGKEVHEIGGAVFFCAAAAKAAGANLFASVKIHPNDTDIIDAFKLDSDHVAILPSETTTLMQNTYFTADRERRKAECLAQSGPITPDQI
;
A
#
# COMPACT_ATOMS: atom_id res chain seq x y z
N MET A 1 5.42 -24.37 3.95
CA MET A 1 4.08 -23.96 3.49
C MET A 1 4.17 -23.46 2.07
N LYS A 2 3.24 -23.85 1.23
CA LYS A 2 3.21 -23.41 -0.17
C LYS A 2 2.22 -22.29 -0.36
N TYR A 3 2.66 -21.28 -1.12
CA TYR A 3 1.81 -20.17 -1.54
C TYR A 3 1.61 -20.23 -3.05
N ASP A 4 0.42 -19.87 -3.50
CA ASP A 4 0.12 -19.75 -4.93
C ASP A 4 0.74 -18.49 -5.49
N LEU A 5 0.90 -17.47 -4.66
CA LEU A 5 1.29 -16.13 -5.07
C LEU A 5 2.10 -15.45 -3.96
N MET A 6 3.19 -14.81 -4.34
CA MET A 6 3.97 -13.95 -3.47
C MET A 6 3.97 -12.53 -4.02
N LEU A 7 3.53 -11.58 -3.21
CA LEU A 7 3.48 -10.17 -3.56
C LEU A 7 4.55 -9.42 -2.77
N ILE A 8 5.29 -8.54 -3.44
CA ILE A 8 6.36 -7.76 -2.83
C ILE A 8 6.22 -6.32 -3.30
N GLY A 9 6.17 -5.39 -2.38
CA GLY A 9 6.11 -3.98 -2.74
C GLY A 9 5.82 -3.05 -1.57
N PRO A 10 5.85 -1.75 -1.82
CA PRO A 10 5.44 -0.78 -0.82
C PRO A 10 3.92 -0.69 -0.75
N ALA A 11 3.40 -0.56 0.46
CA ALA A 11 2.07 -0.01 0.66
C ALA A 11 2.22 1.49 0.91
N THR A 12 1.17 2.25 0.64
CA THR A 12 1.22 3.70 0.70
C THR A 12 0.13 4.25 1.61
N ARG A 13 0.41 5.42 2.18
CA ARG A 13 -0.62 6.27 2.75
C ARG A 13 -0.98 7.30 1.68
N ASP A 14 -2.24 7.32 1.30
CA ASP A 14 -2.74 8.20 0.26
C ASP A 14 -3.61 9.28 0.89
N VAL A 15 -3.29 10.54 0.58
CA VAL A 15 -4.13 11.68 0.92
C VAL A 15 -4.80 12.14 -0.39
N ASN A 16 -6.11 11.99 -0.44
CA ASN A 16 -6.90 12.37 -1.61
C ASN A 16 -7.68 13.64 -1.30
N ILE A 17 -7.41 14.71 -2.05
CA ILE A 17 -8.05 16.01 -1.87
C ILE A 17 -8.97 16.25 -3.08
N ASP A 18 -10.27 16.38 -2.82
CA ASP A 18 -11.22 16.60 -3.91
C ASP A 18 -11.25 18.09 -4.35
N TYR A 19 -12.03 18.37 -5.38
CA TYR A 19 -12.13 19.73 -5.92
C TYR A 19 -12.73 20.74 -4.94
N THR A 20 -13.39 20.27 -3.89
CA THR A 20 -13.93 21.12 -2.82
C THR A 20 -12.93 21.34 -1.68
N GLY A 21 -11.76 20.69 -1.74
CA GLY A 21 -10.74 20.76 -0.70
C GLY A 21 -10.90 19.74 0.42
N LYS A 22 -11.85 18.82 0.31
CA LYS A 22 -12.05 17.77 1.31
C LYS A 22 -10.97 16.71 1.20
N GLU A 23 -10.33 16.39 2.32
CA GLU A 23 -9.30 15.36 2.41
C GLU A 23 -9.87 14.03 2.86
N VAL A 24 -9.45 12.96 2.18
CA VAL A 24 -9.71 11.57 2.59
C VAL A 24 -8.38 10.85 2.66
N HIS A 25 -8.12 10.17 3.77
CA HIS A 25 -6.89 9.40 3.97
C HIS A 25 -7.19 7.92 3.76
N GLU A 26 -6.44 7.30 2.85
CA GLU A 26 -6.62 5.91 2.46
C GLU A 26 -5.30 5.17 2.47
N ILE A 27 -5.36 3.84 2.52
CA ILE A 27 -4.21 2.97 2.32
C ILE A 27 -4.24 2.53 0.86
N GLY A 28 -3.10 2.56 0.20
CA GLY A 28 -2.99 2.24 -1.21
C GLY A 28 -1.74 1.46 -1.55
N GLY A 29 -1.36 1.54 -2.81
CA GLY A 29 -0.22 0.85 -3.37
C GLY A 29 -0.60 -0.44 -4.06
N ALA A 30 0.19 -0.83 -5.07
CA ALA A 30 -0.11 -1.99 -5.89
C ALA A 30 -0.15 -3.28 -5.07
N VAL A 31 0.77 -3.45 -4.11
CA VAL A 31 0.80 -4.65 -3.26
C VAL A 31 -0.49 -4.80 -2.45
N PHE A 32 -1.05 -3.69 -1.96
CA PHE A 32 -2.28 -3.71 -1.19
C PHE A 32 -3.48 -4.13 -2.05
N PHE A 33 -3.65 -3.51 -3.21
CA PHE A 33 -4.78 -3.82 -4.10
C PHE A 33 -4.65 -5.20 -4.72
N CYS A 34 -3.44 -5.63 -5.08
CA CYS A 34 -3.22 -6.98 -5.60
C CYS A 34 -3.51 -8.04 -4.53
N ALA A 35 -3.13 -7.80 -3.29
CA ALA A 35 -3.43 -8.71 -2.19
C ALA A 35 -4.94 -8.85 -1.96
N ALA A 36 -5.67 -7.73 -2.00
CA ALA A 36 -7.12 -7.74 -1.86
C ALA A 36 -7.79 -8.53 -2.99
N ALA A 37 -7.35 -8.32 -4.22
CA ALA A 37 -7.90 -9.03 -5.39
C ALA A 37 -7.58 -10.53 -5.33
N ALA A 38 -6.34 -10.90 -5.00
CA ALA A 38 -5.93 -12.31 -4.90
C ALA A 38 -6.68 -13.03 -3.78
N LYS A 39 -6.84 -12.38 -2.64
CA LYS A 39 -7.62 -12.93 -1.53
C LYS A 39 -9.07 -13.17 -1.92
N ALA A 40 -9.69 -12.21 -2.60
CA ALA A 40 -11.06 -12.34 -3.08
C ALA A 40 -11.22 -13.47 -4.09
N ALA A 41 -10.18 -13.75 -4.87
CA ALA A 41 -10.16 -14.87 -5.82
C ALA A 41 -9.86 -16.22 -5.17
N GLY A 42 -9.61 -16.26 -3.86
CA GLY A 42 -9.33 -17.49 -3.13
C GLY A 42 -7.88 -17.97 -3.19
N ALA A 43 -6.95 -17.13 -3.63
CA ALA A 43 -5.55 -17.50 -3.70
C ALA A 43 -4.91 -17.60 -2.30
N ASN A 44 -4.02 -18.55 -2.13
CA ASN A 44 -3.17 -18.64 -0.96
C ASN A 44 -1.93 -17.77 -1.19
N LEU A 45 -1.89 -16.60 -0.61
CA LEU A 45 -0.87 -15.60 -0.89
C LEU A 45 -0.01 -15.27 0.32
N PHE A 46 1.20 -14.78 0.05
CA PHE A 46 2.08 -14.15 1.02
C PHE A 46 2.44 -12.75 0.52
N ALA A 47 2.33 -11.76 1.38
CA ALA A 47 2.66 -10.38 1.04
C ALA A 47 3.86 -9.89 1.87
N SER A 48 4.89 -9.38 1.19
CA SER A 48 6.02 -8.69 1.81
C SER A 48 5.86 -7.20 1.52
N VAL A 49 5.67 -6.42 2.58
CA VAL A 49 5.20 -5.03 2.48
C VAL A 49 6.26 -4.07 2.99
N LYS A 50 6.73 -3.17 2.13
CA LYS A 50 7.73 -2.15 2.49
C LYS A 50 7.06 -0.95 3.13
N ILE A 51 7.18 -0.83 4.45
CA ILE A 51 6.61 0.26 5.24
C ILE A 51 7.48 0.52 6.47
N HIS A 52 7.24 1.65 7.14
CA HIS A 52 7.80 1.86 8.47
C HIS A 52 7.20 0.84 9.45
N PRO A 53 8.02 0.18 10.31
CA PRO A 53 7.53 -0.88 11.20
C PRO A 53 6.43 -0.47 12.18
N ASN A 54 6.33 0.81 12.51
CA ASN A 54 5.30 1.32 13.41
C ASN A 54 3.93 1.51 12.74
N ASP A 55 3.87 1.40 11.41
CA ASP A 55 2.62 1.57 10.66
C ASP A 55 1.83 0.27 10.59
N THR A 56 1.58 -0.32 11.74
CA THR A 56 0.89 -1.62 11.87
C THR A 56 -0.56 -1.57 11.40
N ASP A 57 -1.18 -0.40 11.39
CA ASP A 57 -2.53 -0.23 10.84
C ASP A 57 -2.59 -0.57 9.35
N ILE A 58 -1.50 -0.35 8.62
CA ILE A 58 -1.41 -0.74 7.20
C ILE A 58 -1.44 -2.26 7.08
N ILE A 59 -0.68 -2.96 7.91
CA ILE A 59 -0.67 -4.42 7.92
C ILE A 59 -2.05 -4.98 8.28
N ASP A 60 -2.71 -4.40 9.28
CA ASP A 60 -4.04 -4.83 9.68
C ASP A 60 -5.06 -4.66 8.55
N ALA A 61 -4.89 -3.63 7.71
CA ALA A 61 -5.78 -3.38 6.60
C ALA A 61 -5.73 -4.47 5.51
N PHE A 62 -4.64 -5.22 5.41
CA PHE A 62 -4.52 -6.36 4.49
C PHE A 62 -5.46 -7.50 4.87
N LYS A 63 -5.83 -7.61 6.15
CA LYS A 63 -6.70 -8.66 6.69
C LYS A 63 -6.20 -10.07 6.34
N LEU A 64 -4.89 -10.24 6.41
CA LEU A 64 -4.21 -11.52 6.25
C LEU A 64 -3.77 -12.03 7.62
N ASP A 65 -3.68 -13.36 7.76
CA ASP A 65 -3.10 -13.96 8.95
C ASP A 65 -1.63 -13.55 9.09
N SER A 66 -1.13 -13.50 10.32
CA SER A 66 0.23 -13.02 10.60
C SER A 66 1.33 -13.83 9.92
N ASP A 67 1.06 -15.09 9.58
CA ASP A 67 2.00 -15.94 8.85
C ASP A 67 1.91 -15.78 7.32
N HIS A 68 1.03 -14.90 6.84
CA HIS A 68 0.83 -14.59 5.42
C HIS A 68 1.27 -13.18 5.03
N VAL A 69 1.85 -12.43 5.95
CA VAL A 69 2.30 -11.06 5.69
C VAL A 69 3.56 -10.76 6.49
N ALA A 70 4.49 -10.05 5.88
CA ALA A 70 5.70 -9.61 6.55
C ALA A 70 6.00 -8.14 6.23
N ILE A 71 6.60 -7.45 7.20
CA ILE A 71 7.07 -6.09 7.00
C ILE A 71 8.51 -6.13 6.51
N LEU A 72 8.78 -5.44 5.41
CA LEU A 72 10.12 -5.08 4.99
C LEU A 72 10.40 -3.68 5.57
N PRO A 73 11.25 -3.57 6.61
CA PRO A 73 11.39 -2.30 7.32
C PRO A 73 11.91 -1.17 6.44
N SER A 74 11.33 0.01 6.61
CA SER A 74 11.78 1.25 5.97
C SER A 74 11.75 2.38 6.98
N GLU A 75 12.62 3.37 6.82
CA GLU A 75 12.63 4.57 7.66
C GLU A 75 11.36 5.40 7.46
N THR A 76 10.76 5.31 6.28
CA THR A 76 9.51 6.01 5.96
C THR A 76 8.57 5.09 5.21
N THR A 77 7.28 5.29 5.41
CA THR A 77 6.24 4.73 4.56
C THR A 77 5.97 5.71 3.42
N THR A 78 5.78 5.20 2.21
CA THR A 78 5.45 6.05 1.06
C THR A 78 4.16 6.82 1.31
N LEU A 79 4.22 8.13 1.11
CA LEU A 79 3.08 9.04 1.28
C LEU A 79 2.80 9.72 -0.05
N MET A 80 1.60 9.50 -0.58
CA MET A 80 1.15 10.08 -1.83
C MET A 80 0.03 11.09 -1.57
N GLN A 81 0.06 12.21 -2.27
CA GLN A 81 -1.01 13.17 -2.25
C GLN A 81 -1.59 13.32 -3.64
N ASN A 82 -2.87 13.07 -3.78
CA ASN A 82 -3.60 13.23 -5.02
C ASN A 82 -4.58 14.39 -4.86
N THR A 83 -4.42 15.43 -5.67
CA THR A 83 -5.31 16.59 -5.67
C THR A 83 -6.13 16.54 -6.95
N TYR A 84 -7.46 16.51 -6.80
CA TYR A 84 -8.40 16.47 -7.92
C TYR A 84 -8.99 17.85 -8.12
N PHE A 85 -8.93 18.36 -9.36
CA PHE A 85 -9.35 19.72 -9.68
C PHE A 85 -10.77 19.80 -10.23
N THR A 86 -11.35 18.65 -10.57
CA THR A 86 -12.71 18.57 -11.13
C THR A 86 -13.53 17.48 -10.43
N ALA A 87 -14.86 17.62 -10.47
CA ALA A 87 -15.77 16.68 -9.83
C ALA A 87 -15.68 15.27 -10.45
N ASP A 88 -15.35 15.17 -11.73
CA ASP A 88 -15.20 13.91 -12.47
C ASP A 88 -13.84 13.24 -12.25
N ARG A 89 -12.94 13.89 -11.51
CA ARG A 89 -11.58 13.41 -11.21
C ARG A 89 -10.69 13.19 -12.45
N GLU A 90 -11.03 13.78 -13.59
CA GLU A 90 -10.21 13.67 -14.82
C GLU A 90 -8.91 14.47 -14.70
N ARG A 91 -8.92 15.56 -13.92
CA ARG A 91 -7.73 16.39 -13.71
C ARG A 91 -7.23 16.21 -12.29
N ARG A 92 -6.01 15.69 -12.17
CA ARG A 92 -5.38 15.51 -10.87
C ARG A 92 -3.89 15.83 -10.92
N LYS A 93 -3.36 16.20 -9.75
CA LYS A 93 -1.94 16.28 -9.50
C LYS A 93 -1.58 15.21 -8.48
N ALA A 94 -0.64 14.34 -8.82
CA ALA A 94 -0.12 13.33 -7.90
C ALA A 94 1.27 13.74 -7.44
N GLU A 95 1.50 13.75 -6.13
CA GLU A 95 2.77 14.10 -5.53
C GLU A 95 3.22 13.00 -4.58
N CYS A 96 4.49 12.60 -4.68
CA CYS A 96 5.10 11.72 -3.68
C CYS A 96 5.76 12.60 -2.61
N LEU A 97 5.16 12.65 -1.43
CA LEU A 97 5.64 13.49 -0.33
C LEU A 97 6.70 12.79 0.50
N ALA A 98 6.67 11.46 0.54
CA ALA A 98 7.68 10.63 1.17
C ALA A 98 7.74 9.31 0.44
N GLN A 99 8.92 8.73 0.32
CA GLN A 99 9.12 7.47 -0.40
C GLN A 99 9.84 6.48 0.50
N SER A 100 9.32 5.25 0.57
CA SER A 100 10.01 4.16 1.23
C SER A 100 11.31 3.81 0.51
N GLY A 101 12.26 3.22 1.26
CA GLY A 101 13.53 2.82 0.70
C GLY A 101 13.38 1.69 -0.34
N PRO A 102 14.48 1.37 -1.04
CA PRO A 102 14.46 0.31 -2.04
C PRO A 102 14.26 -1.06 -1.39
N ILE A 103 13.70 -1.99 -2.15
CA ILE A 103 13.60 -3.38 -1.77
C ILE A 103 14.78 -4.11 -2.42
N THR A 104 15.58 -4.77 -1.59
CA THR A 104 16.76 -5.51 -2.05
C THR A 104 16.56 -7.02 -1.89
N PRO A 105 17.26 -7.86 -2.67
CA PRO A 105 17.08 -9.32 -2.59
C PRO A 105 17.30 -9.92 -1.21
N ASP A 106 18.15 -9.33 -0.40
CA ASP A 106 18.45 -9.80 0.96
C ASP A 106 17.29 -9.58 1.94
N GLN A 107 16.28 -8.79 1.56
CA GLN A 107 15.10 -8.52 2.38
C GLN A 107 13.97 -9.53 2.13
N ILE A 108 14.12 -10.38 1.14
CA ILE A 108 13.07 -11.30 0.70
C ILE A 108 13.35 -12.71 1.14
#